data_b7683d8823577ea6b7bb544cbd4d5af5
#
_entry.id   b7683d8823577ea6b7bb544cbd4d5af5
#
_cell.length_a   1.000
_cell.length_b   1.000
_cell.length_c   1.000
_cell.angle_alpha   90.00
_cell.angle_beta   90.00
_cell.angle_gamma   90.00
#
_symmetry.space_group_name_H-M   'P 1'
#
loop_
_entity.id
_entity.type
_entity.pdbx_description
1 polymer ?
#
loop_
_entity_poly.entity_id
_entity_poly.type
_entity_poly.pdbx_seq_one_letter_code
_entity_poly.pdbx_strand_id
1 'polypeptide(L)'
;MLSKRLHDALNAQINAELWSAYLYLSMSMDAENKGLKGVANWFFVQFREEQDHARILMNYINSRDAKVVLKPIEEVRTEWTSPLDMFKDTLEHAVSYTHLTLPTSDLV
;
A
#
# COMPACT_ATOMS: atom_id res chain seq x y z
N MET A 1 14.62 0.70 -21.74
CA MET A 1 15.03 1.51 -20.57
C MET A 1 13.84 2.36 -20.10
N LEU A 2 13.68 2.46 -18.77
CA LEU A 2 12.63 3.30 -18.21
C LEU A 2 12.98 4.77 -18.34
N SER A 3 11.98 5.59 -18.68
CA SER A 3 12.16 7.04 -18.61
C SER A 3 12.32 7.46 -17.14
N LYS A 4 12.95 8.61 -16.91
CA LYS A 4 13.10 9.12 -15.55
C LYS A 4 11.73 9.35 -14.91
N ARG A 5 10.77 9.90 -15.65
CA ARG A 5 9.41 10.14 -15.15
C ARG A 5 8.74 8.84 -14.68
N LEU A 6 8.81 7.79 -15.49
CA LEU A 6 8.22 6.50 -15.15
C LEU A 6 8.95 5.85 -13.98
N HIS A 7 10.27 5.90 -13.98
CA HIS A 7 11.08 5.35 -12.89
C HIS A 7 10.73 6.01 -11.55
N ASP A 8 10.67 7.34 -11.52
CA ASP A 8 10.31 8.08 -10.30
C ASP A 8 8.89 7.76 -9.86
N ALA A 9 7.94 7.66 -10.80
CA ALA A 9 6.55 7.34 -10.49
C ALA A 9 6.39 5.93 -9.94
N LEU A 10 7.11 4.96 -10.50
CA LEU A 10 7.06 3.58 -10.02
C LEU A 10 7.65 3.46 -8.60
N ASN A 11 8.75 4.13 -8.33
CA ASN A 11 9.32 4.14 -6.98
C ASN A 11 8.38 4.81 -5.97
N ALA A 12 7.72 5.90 -6.36
CA ALA A 12 6.72 6.55 -5.51
C ALA A 12 5.54 5.61 -5.24
N GLN A 13 5.10 4.86 -6.25
CA GLN A 13 4.01 3.90 -6.10
C GLN A 13 4.39 2.75 -5.17
N ILE A 14 5.61 2.24 -5.26
CA ILE A 14 6.11 1.22 -4.33
C ILE A 14 6.01 1.73 -2.89
N ASN A 15 6.46 2.96 -2.65
CA ASN A 15 6.40 3.54 -1.32
C ASN A 15 4.96 3.68 -0.83
N ALA A 16 4.05 4.07 -1.71
CA ALA A 16 2.63 4.18 -1.39
C ALA A 16 2.01 2.82 -1.05
N GLU A 17 2.36 1.77 -1.80
CA GLU A 17 1.88 0.40 -1.53
C GLU A 17 2.40 -0.10 -0.17
N LEU A 18 3.66 0.17 0.13
CA LEU A 18 4.24 -0.24 1.41
C LEU A 18 3.61 0.53 2.58
N TRP A 19 3.31 1.81 2.39
CA TRP A 19 2.59 2.58 3.41
C TRP A 19 1.19 2.02 3.62
N SER A 20 0.48 1.68 2.55
CA SER A 20 -0.83 1.05 2.63
C SER A 20 -0.77 -0.28 3.38
N ALA A 21 0.24 -1.09 3.07
CA ALA A 21 0.45 -2.36 3.77
C ALA A 21 0.63 -2.12 5.27
N TYR A 22 1.43 -1.13 5.63
CA TYR A 22 1.69 -0.80 7.03
C TYR A 22 0.42 -0.32 7.74
N LEU A 23 -0.40 0.49 7.06
CA LEU A 23 -1.71 0.94 7.58
C LEU A 23 -2.63 -0.26 7.86
N TYR A 24 -2.74 -1.18 6.91
CA TYR A 24 -3.58 -2.38 7.09
C TYR A 24 -3.05 -3.29 8.19
N LEU A 25 -1.75 -3.39 8.33
CA LEU A 25 -1.14 -4.12 9.45
C LEU A 25 -1.53 -3.47 10.79
N SER A 26 -1.49 -2.15 10.86
CA SER A 26 -1.89 -1.41 12.07
C SER A 26 -3.37 -1.65 12.40
N MET A 27 -4.25 -1.62 11.39
CA MET A 27 -5.68 -1.94 11.56
C MET A 27 -5.87 -3.36 12.07
N SER A 28 -5.12 -4.32 11.50
CA SER A 28 -5.18 -5.72 11.91
C SER A 28 -4.80 -5.88 13.38
N MET A 29 -3.73 -5.22 13.80
CA MET A 29 -3.26 -5.32 15.19
C MET A 29 -4.21 -4.64 16.16
N ASP A 30 -4.80 -3.52 15.80
CA ASP A 30 -5.81 -2.86 16.63
C ASP A 30 -7.05 -3.74 16.78
N ALA A 31 -7.52 -4.33 15.68
CA ALA A 31 -8.66 -5.26 15.71
C ALA A 31 -8.34 -6.50 16.56
N GLU A 32 -7.15 -7.04 16.44
CA GLU A 32 -6.71 -8.19 17.25
C GLU A 32 -6.73 -7.84 18.74
N ASN A 33 -6.24 -6.66 19.08
CA ASN A 33 -6.22 -6.18 20.46
C ASN A 33 -7.63 -6.05 21.04
N LYS A 34 -8.60 -5.75 20.21
CA LYS A 34 -10.02 -5.63 20.62
C LYS A 34 -10.79 -6.94 20.55
N GLY A 35 -10.14 -8.03 20.21
CA GLY A 35 -10.78 -9.35 20.11
C GLY A 35 -11.62 -9.53 18.84
N LEU A 36 -11.46 -8.68 17.85
CA LEU A 36 -12.22 -8.73 16.59
C LEU A 36 -11.46 -9.59 15.58
N LYS A 37 -11.47 -10.90 15.78
CA LYS A 37 -10.65 -11.85 15.00
C LYS A 37 -10.91 -11.82 13.50
N GLY A 38 -12.18 -11.76 13.10
CA GLY A 38 -12.53 -11.73 11.67
C GLY A 38 -12.06 -10.47 10.99
N VAL A 39 -12.24 -9.34 11.65
CA VAL A 39 -11.78 -8.03 11.13
C VAL A 39 -10.26 -8.02 11.06
N ALA A 40 -9.59 -8.50 12.10
CA ALA A 40 -8.13 -8.59 12.13
C ALA A 40 -7.59 -9.43 10.97
N ASN A 41 -8.21 -10.57 10.72
CA ASN A 41 -7.79 -11.45 9.62
C ASN A 41 -8.01 -10.78 8.26
N TRP A 42 -9.12 -10.10 8.08
CA TRP A 42 -9.42 -9.41 6.82
C TRP A 42 -8.35 -8.37 6.50
N PHE A 43 -7.98 -7.55 7.48
CA PHE A 43 -6.95 -6.54 7.28
C PHE A 43 -5.56 -7.14 7.13
N PHE A 44 -5.29 -8.27 7.77
CA PHE A 44 -4.00 -8.94 7.59
C PHE A 44 -3.85 -9.47 6.14
N VAL A 45 -4.94 -9.95 5.56
CA VAL A 45 -4.96 -10.37 4.15
C VAL A 45 -4.70 -9.14 3.25
N GLN A 46 -5.32 -8.00 3.55
CA GLN A 46 -5.08 -6.77 2.79
C GLN A 46 -3.62 -6.33 2.89
N PHE A 47 -3.03 -6.45 4.07
CA PHE A 47 -1.60 -6.18 4.27
C PHE A 47 -0.74 -7.03 3.34
N ARG A 48 -1.02 -8.32 3.25
CA ARG A 48 -0.28 -9.23 2.37
C ARG A 48 -0.46 -8.86 0.89
N GLU A 49 -1.66 -8.52 0.49
CA GLU A 49 -1.95 -8.14 -0.90
C GLU A 49 -1.19 -6.89 -1.30
N GLU A 50 -1.10 -5.90 -0.42
CA GLU A 50 -0.35 -4.69 -0.70
C GLU A 50 1.15 -4.97 -0.82
N GLN A 51 1.67 -5.90 -0.03
CA GLN A 51 3.06 -6.35 -0.17
C GLN A 51 3.29 -7.00 -1.53
N ASP A 52 2.35 -7.81 -1.99
CA ASP A 52 2.44 -8.45 -3.30
C ASP A 52 2.41 -7.43 -4.42
N HIS A 53 1.57 -6.40 -4.31
CA HIS A 53 1.53 -5.29 -5.28
C HIS A 53 2.89 -4.58 -5.34
N ALA A 54 3.47 -4.26 -4.19
CA ALA A 54 4.79 -3.64 -4.14
C ALA A 54 5.84 -4.53 -4.80
N ARG A 55 5.78 -5.84 -4.56
CA ARG A 55 6.72 -6.80 -5.12
C ARG A 55 6.65 -6.85 -6.64
N ILE A 56 5.45 -6.82 -7.19
CA ILE A 56 5.26 -6.79 -8.65
C ILE A 56 5.95 -5.56 -9.25
N LEU A 57 5.77 -4.39 -8.62
CA LEU A 57 6.40 -3.16 -9.11
C LEU A 57 7.92 -3.20 -8.97
N MET A 58 8.43 -3.74 -7.86
CA MET A 58 9.86 -3.91 -7.66
C MET A 58 10.48 -4.81 -8.74
N ASN A 59 9.82 -5.94 -9.01
CA ASN A 59 10.28 -6.87 -10.02
C ASN A 59 10.29 -6.23 -11.41
N TYR A 60 9.29 -5.42 -11.70
CA TYR A 60 9.24 -4.70 -12.98
C TYR A 60 10.43 -3.75 -13.13
N ILE A 61 10.69 -2.92 -12.13
CA ILE A 61 11.84 -1.99 -12.15
C ILE A 61 13.13 -2.76 -12.35
N ASN A 62 13.32 -3.84 -11.58
CA ASN A 62 14.54 -4.66 -11.68
C ASN A 62 14.68 -5.29 -13.07
N SER A 63 13.57 -5.70 -13.69
CA SER A 63 13.60 -6.29 -15.03
C SER A 63 14.01 -5.29 -16.11
N ARG A 64 13.92 -3.99 -15.82
CA ARG A 64 14.30 -2.92 -16.74
C ARG A 64 15.68 -2.34 -16.43
N ASP A 65 16.49 -3.05 -15.65
CA ASP A 65 17.84 -2.63 -15.25
C ASP A 65 17.86 -1.27 -14.54
N ALA A 66 16.73 -0.93 -13.89
CA ALA A 66 16.61 0.28 -13.10
C ALA A 66 16.67 -0.08 -11.61
N LYS A 67 16.82 0.91 -10.75
CA LYS A 67 17.00 0.69 -9.32
C LYS A 67 15.72 0.97 -8.55
N VAL A 68 15.34 0.04 -7.67
CA VAL A 68 14.31 0.30 -6.66
C VAL A 68 14.93 1.16 -5.57
N VAL A 69 14.34 2.32 -5.32
CA VAL A 69 14.80 3.25 -4.28
C VAL A 69 13.72 3.35 -3.21
N LEU A 70 14.01 2.76 -2.05
CA LEU A 70 13.08 2.77 -0.93
C LEU A 70 13.22 4.06 -0.14
N LYS A 71 12.09 4.62 0.27
CA LYS A 71 12.04 5.83 1.07
C LYS A 71 11.41 5.52 2.43
N PRO A 72 11.57 6.40 3.42
CA PRO A 72 10.93 6.19 4.72
C PRO A 72 9.42 6.02 4.56
N ILE A 73 8.86 5.08 5.32
CA ILE A 73 7.42 4.88 5.39
C ILE A 73 6.89 5.78 6.51
N GLU A 74 5.95 6.64 6.18
CA GLU A 74 5.40 7.58 7.14
C GLU A 74 4.57 6.88 8.21
N GLU A 75 4.37 7.61 9.31
CA GLU A 75 3.57 7.15 10.43
C GLU A 75 2.16 6.78 9.98
N VAL A 76 1.60 5.75 10.59
CA VAL A 76 0.21 5.34 10.36
C VAL A 76 -0.60 5.50 11.63
N ARG A 77 -1.89 5.67 11.46
CA ARG A 77 -2.85 5.68 12.57
C ARG A 77 -2.80 4.32 13.27
N THR A 78 -3.02 4.30 14.58
CA THR A 78 -2.90 3.07 15.39
C THR A 78 -4.16 2.67 16.14
N GLU A 79 -5.18 3.52 16.16
CA GLU A 79 -6.43 3.23 16.85
C GLU A 79 -7.63 3.66 16.04
N TRP A 80 -8.68 2.86 16.10
CA TRP A 80 -9.98 3.14 15.47
C TRP A 80 -11.09 2.86 16.48
N THR A 81 -12.20 3.56 16.36
CA THR A 81 -13.28 3.43 17.33
C THR A 81 -14.14 2.19 17.09
N SER A 82 -14.15 1.65 15.88
CA SER A 82 -15.01 0.53 15.49
C SER A 82 -14.55 -0.05 14.17
N PRO A 83 -15.04 -1.26 13.79
CA PRO A 83 -14.80 -1.79 12.45
C PRO A 83 -15.28 -0.85 11.35
N LEU A 84 -16.41 -0.17 11.57
CA LEU A 84 -16.94 0.79 10.59
C LEU A 84 -15.95 1.94 10.38
N ASP A 85 -15.33 2.44 11.44
CA ASP A 85 -14.31 3.48 11.36
C ASP A 85 -13.12 3.01 10.53
N MET A 86 -12.67 1.77 10.73
CA MET A 86 -11.59 1.17 9.94
C MET A 86 -11.95 1.11 8.46
N PHE A 87 -13.16 0.66 8.13
CA PHE A 87 -13.59 0.54 6.74
C PHE A 87 -13.80 1.90 6.08
N LYS A 88 -14.26 2.90 6.82
CA LYS A 88 -14.36 4.27 6.32
C LYS A 88 -12.99 4.84 5.99
N ASP A 89 -12.02 4.64 6.86
CA ASP A 89 -10.64 5.07 6.64
C ASP A 89 -10.04 4.37 5.42
N THR A 90 -10.31 3.06 5.29
CA THR A 90 -9.89 2.28 4.12
C THR A 90 -10.47 2.84 2.83
N LEU A 91 -11.76 3.17 2.84
CA LEU A 91 -12.43 3.73 1.67
C LEU A 91 -11.84 5.09 1.28
N GLU A 92 -11.63 5.96 2.25
CA GLU A 92 -11.01 7.26 2.02
C GLU A 92 -9.61 7.12 1.43
N HIS A 93 -8.84 6.17 1.96
CA HIS A 93 -7.51 5.88 1.45
C HIS A 93 -7.58 5.36 0.01
N ALA A 94 -8.50 4.45 -0.30
CA ALA A 94 -8.65 3.90 -1.64
C ALA A 94 -9.02 4.99 -2.66
N VAL A 95 -9.89 5.93 -2.30
CA VAL A 95 -10.26 7.06 -3.15
C VAL A 95 -9.06 7.96 -3.41
N SER A 96 -8.32 8.31 -2.36
CA SER A 96 -7.10 9.12 -2.47
C SER A 96 -6.06 8.41 -3.35
N TYR A 97 -5.99 7.08 -3.22
CA TYR A 97 -5.03 6.25 -3.93
C TYR A 97 -5.29 6.20 -5.44
N THR A 98 -6.55 6.21 -5.87
CA THR A 98 -6.87 6.19 -7.30
C THR A 98 -6.36 7.43 -8.02
N HIS A 99 -6.17 8.54 -7.32
CA HIS A 99 -5.61 9.75 -7.92
C HIS A 99 -4.11 9.65 -8.16
N LEU A 100 -3.46 8.65 -7.56
CA LEU A 100 -2.02 8.41 -7.70
C LEU A 100 -1.71 7.33 -8.71
N THR A 101 -2.74 6.72 -9.34
CA THR A 101 -2.54 5.65 -10.32
C THR A 101 -1.82 6.18 -11.56
N LEU A 102 -0.87 5.39 -12.05
CA LEU A 102 -0.15 5.73 -13.27
C LEU A 102 -1.07 5.57 -14.49
N PRO A 103 -0.94 6.46 -15.48
CA PRO A 103 -1.62 6.24 -16.75
C PRO A 103 -1.19 4.89 -17.35
N THR A 104 -2.14 4.12 -17.84
CA THR A 104 -1.88 2.80 -18.42
C THR A 104 -0.83 2.87 -19.54
N SER A 105 -0.86 3.95 -20.31
CA SER A 105 0.08 4.16 -21.41
C SER A 105 1.54 4.22 -20.95
N ASP A 106 1.80 4.57 -19.69
CA ASP A 106 3.16 4.64 -19.16
C ASP A 106 3.71 3.27 -18.79
N LEU A 107 2.86 2.25 -18.71
CA LEU A 107 3.23 0.91 -18.29
C LEU A 107 3.47 -0.05 -19.46
N VAL A 108 3.18 0.37 -20.64
CA VAL A 108 3.27 -0.45 -21.85
C VAL A 108 4.59 -0.29 -22.58
#